data_9ff91d9c83c7097c539a01027f3aec94
#
_entry.id   9ff91d9c83c7097c539a01027f3aec94
#
_cell.length_a   1.000
_cell.length_b   1.000
_cell.length_c   1.000
_cell.angle_alpha   90.00
_cell.angle_beta   90.00
_cell.angle_gamma   90.00
#
_symmetry.space_group_name_H-M   'P 1'
#
loop_
_entity.id
_entity.type
_entity.pdbx_description
1 polymer ?
#
loop_
_entity_poly.entity_id
_entity_poly.type
_entity_poly.pdbx_seq_one_letter_code
_entity_poly.pdbx_strand_id
1 'polypeptide(L)'
;NKEDALNQLIGASFGACGQRCMALPVVIFVGQAKEWIPDLIAKAKSLKMNAGHEAGADVGPLINRPHYERVIGHIKKAKEQGASVILDGSSYVHPKYSKGNFVGPTLIDNVTDKMNCYTDEIFGPVMLIMRVETFDEAIELINKNQYGNGCAIFTRSGANARKFQSEIQAGQVGINLPIPVPLPLFSFTGNKNS
;
A
#
# COMPACT_ATOMS: atom_id res chain seq x y z
N ASN A 1 7.26 -17.22 -2.54
CA ASN A 1 6.09 -17.85 -1.94
C ASN A 1 4.92 -16.86 -1.96
N LYS A 2 3.78 -17.24 -2.58
CA LYS A 2 2.58 -16.39 -2.71
C LYS A 2 2.03 -15.98 -1.35
N GLU A 3 1.83 -16.96 -0.48
CA GLU A 3 1.22 -16.75 0.85
C GLU A 3 2.03 -15.76 1.69
N ASP A 4 3.34 -15.95 1.72
CA ASP A 4 4.25 -15.06 2.44
C ASP A 4 4.25 -13.64 1.84
N ALA A 5 4.32 -13.51 0.52
CA ALA A 5 4.25 -12.19 -0.13
C ALA A 5 2.94 -11.46 0.19
N LEU A 6 1.79 -12.15 0.14
CA LEU A 6 0.49 -11.54 0.46
C LEU A 6 0.40 -11.13 1.94
N ASN A 7 0.88 -11.94 2.87
CA ASN A 7 0.91 -11.59 4.29
C ASN A 7 1.77 -10.35 4.54
N GLN A 8 2.94 -10.27 3.91
CA GLN A 8 3.82 -9.11 4.02
C GLN A 8 3.20 -7.85 3.38
N LEU A 9 2.55 -7.96 2.23
CA LEU A 9 1.84 -6.85 1.61
C LEU A 9 0.72 -6.29 2.52
N ILE A 10 -0.09 -7.17 3.11
CA ILE A 10 -1.15 -6.79 4.04
C ILE A 10 -0.58 -6.08 5.26
N GLY A 11 0.43 -6.66 5.91
CA GLY A 11 1.08 -6.06 7.08
C GLY A 11 1.72 -4.70 6.79
N ALA A 12 2.35 -4.56 5.62
CA ALA A 12 3.02 -3.33 5.22
C ALA A 12 2.05 -2.22 4.81
N SER A 13 0.90 -2.57 4.21
CA SER A 13 -0.08 -1.57 3.77
C SER A 13 -1.04 -1.13 4.87
N PHE A 14 -1.50 -2.06 5.72
CA PHE A 14 -2.53 -1.77 6.72
C PHE A 14 -2.00 -1.63 8.15
N GLY A 15 -0.79 -2.12 8.44
CA GLY A 15 -0.13 -1.94 9.73
C GLY A 15 -0.02 -0.46 10.09
N ALA A 16 -0.24 -0.10 11.36
CA ALA A 16 -0.37 1.27 11.84
C ALA A 16 -1.40 2.10 11.04
N CYS A 17 -2.46 1.46 10.54
CA CYS A 17 -3.50 2.08 9.71
C CYS A 17 -2.95 2.74 8.42
N GLY A 18 -1.86 2.21 7.86
CA GLY A 18 -1.19 2.80 6.69
C GLY A 18 -0.50 4.14 6.95
N GLN A 19 -0.40 4.57 8.20
CA GLN A 19 0.17 5.86 8.60
C GLN A 19 1.68 5.74 8.88
N ARG A 20 2.42 5.24 7.91
CA ARG A 20 3.89 5.13 7.95
C ARG A 20 4.47 5.63 6.63
N CYS A 21 5.57 6.39 6.71
CA CYS A 21 6.30 6.87 5.52
C CYS A 21 6.77 5.73 4.60
N MET A 22 7.02 4.54 5.15
CA MET A 22 7.42 3.34 4.41
C MET A 22 6.29 2.33 4.23
N ALA A 23 5.03 2.67 4.52
CA ALA A 23 3.90 1.80 4.17
C ALA A 23 3.86 1.57 2.64
N LEU A 24 3.31 0.43 2.23
CA LEU A 24 3.14 0.09 0.81
C LEU A 24 1.73 0.46 0.33
N PRO A 25 1.50 1.70 -0.13
CA PRO A 25 0.19 2.13 -0.59
C PRO A 25 -0.13 1.64 -2.00
N VAL A 26 0.88 1.28 -2.80
CA VAL A 26 0.71 0.83 -4.18
C VAL A 26 1.30 -0.55 -4.36
N VAL A 27 0.54 -1.46 -4.95
CA VAL A 27 0.98 -2.79 -5.35
C VAL A 27 0.82 -2.94 -6.85
N ILE A 28 1.91 -3.28 -7.53
CA ILE A 28 1.93 -3.52 -8.98
C ILE A 28 2.05 -5.04 -9.21
N PHE A 29 1.00 -5.63 -9.74
CA PHE A 29 1.01 -7.04 -10.13
C PHE A 29 1.55 -7.19 -11.55
N VAL A 30 2.60 -8.02 -11.71
CA VAL A 30 3.27 -8.26 -12.99
C VAL A 30 2.80 -9.59 -13.59
N GLY A 31 2.27 -9.58 -14.80
CA GLY A 31 1.85 -10.76 -15.55
C GLY A 31 0.86 -11.62 -14.77
N GLN A 32 1.17 -12.89 -14.55
CA GLN A 32 0.30 -13.85 -13.86
C GLN A 32 0.06 -13.55 -12.37
N ALA A 33 0.87 -12.70 -11.74
CA ALA A 33 0.66 -12.35 -10.33
C ALA A 33 -0.70 -11.69 -10.08
N LYS A 34 -1.35 -11.12 -11.08
CA LYS A 34 -2.73 -10.60 -11.02
C LYS A 34 -3.75 -11.63 -10.52
N GLU A 35 -3.49 -12.91 -10.69
CA GLU A 35 -4.35 -14.01 -10.18
C GLU A 35 -4.36 -14.10 -8.64
N TRP A 36 -3.46 -13.40 -7.96
CA TRP A 36 -3.39 -13.37 -6.49
C TRP A 36 -4.34 -12.35 -5.85
N ILE A 37 -4.95 -11.48 -6.64
CA ILE A 37 -5.82 -10.39 -6.15
C ILE A 37 -7.01 -10.91 -5.32
N PRO A 38 -7.71 -12.00 -5.68
CA PRO A 38 -8.79 -12.53 -4.85
C PRO A 38 -8.34 -12.92 -3.44
N ASP A 39 -7.15 -13.53 -3.31
CA ASP A 39 -6.60 -13.91 -2.00
C ASP A 39 -6.14 -12.68 -1.21
N LEU A 40 -5.61 -11.65 -1.87
CA LEU A 40 -5.29 -10.38 -1.25
C LEU A 40 -6.54 -9.72 -0.65
N ILE A 41 -7.65 -9.72 -1.39
CA ILE A 41 -8.95 -9.21 -0.91
C ILE A 41 -9.43 -9.99 0.31
N ALA A 42 -9.35 -11.32 0.26
CA ALA A 42 -9.77 -12.16 1.38
C ALA A 42 -8.97 -11.87 2.64
N LYS A 43 -7.64 -11.71 2.52
CA LYS A 43 -6.75 -11.33 3.63
C LYS A 43 -7.06 -9.93 4.18
N ALA A 44 -7.26 -8.94 3.33
CA ALA A 44 -7.64 -7.60 3.77
C ALA A 44 -8.98 -7.57 4.52
N LYS A 45 -9.96 -8.35 4.05
CA LYS A 45 -11.26 -8.50 4.71
C LYS A 45 -11.19 -9.14 6.09
N SER A 46 -10.19 -9.98 6.35
CA SER A 46 -10.04 -10.67 7.64
C SER A 46 -9.45 -9.79 8.75
N LEU A 47 -8.92 -8.61 8.41
CA LEU A 47 -8.33 -7.69 9.38
C LEU A 47 -9.38 -7.15 10.36
N LYS A 48 -9.03 -7.17 11.63
CA LYS A 48 -9.91 -6.71 12.73
C LYS A 48 -9.61 -5.26 13.08
N MET A 49 -10.61 -4.42 12.90
CA MET A 49 -10.56 -3.02 13.31
C MET A 49 -10.82 -2.91 14.79
N ASN A 50 -9.89 -2.32 15.56
CA ASN A 50 -10.11 -2.08 16.99
C ASN A 50 -9.16 -0.96 17.49
N ALA A 51 -9.42 -0.48 18.72
CA ALA A 51 -8.46 0.39 19.40
C ALA A 51 -7.21 -0.41 19.82
N GLY A 52 -6.02 0.17 19.70
CA GLY A 52 -4.75 -0.55 19.86
C GLY A 52 -4.51 -1.17 21.26
N HIS A 53 -5.25 -0.76 22.28
CA HIS A 53 -5.20 -1.35 23.62
C HIS A 53 -6.17 -2.52 23.80
N GLU A 54 -7.04 -2.78 22.85
CA GLU A 54 -7.98 -3.89 22.87
C GLU A 54 -7.35 -5.15 22.24
N ALA A 55 -7.71 -6.30 22.78
CA ALA A 55 -7.21 -7.57 22.26
C ALA A 55 -7.69 -7.82 20.82
N GLY A 56 -6.80 -8.34 19.99
CA GLY A 56 -7.11 -8.71 18.59
C GLY A 56 -7.27 -7.52 17.65
N ALA A 57 -6.66 -6.37 17.95
CA ALA A 57 -6.60 -5.25 17.02
C ALA A 57 -5.52 -5.44 15.95
N ASP A 58 -5.89 -5.55 14.68
CA ASP A 58 -4.97 -5.55 13.55
C ASP A 58 -4.77 -4.15 12.99
N VAL A 59 -5.84 -3.35 12.93
CA VAL A 59 -5.83 -1.99 12.38
C VAL A 59 -6.52 -1.03 13.34
N GLY A 60 -5.80 0.01 13.74
CA GLY A 60 -6.29 1.07 14.62
C GLY A 60 -6.99 2.21 13.86
N PRO A 61 -7.36 3.30 14.58
CA PRO A 61 -7.95 4.48 13.95
C PRO A 61 -6.89 5.38 13.29
N LEU A 62 -7.36 6.27 12.42
CA LEU A 62 -6.60 7.42 11.94
C LEU A 62 -6.36 8.44 13.06
N ILE A 63 -5.30 9.23 12.94
CA ILE A 63 -4.81 10.13 13.99
C ILE A 63 -5.83 11.18 14.44
N ASN A 64 -6.61 11.73 13.52
CA ASN A 64 -7.60 12.77 13.83
C ASN A 64 -8.72 12.87 12.79
N ARG A 65 -9.73 13.66 13.06
CA ARG A 65 -10.90 13.83 12.20
C ARG A 65 -10.57 14.49 10.84
N PRO A 66 -9.79 15.55 10.74
CA PRO A 66 -9.41 16.11 9.44
C PRO A 66 -8.69 15.10 8.55
N HIS A 67 -7.82 14.27 9.11
CA HIS A 67 -7.15 13.22 8.33
C HIS A 67 -8.11 12.11 7.89
N TYR A 68 -9.05 11.71 8.75
CA TYR A 68 -10.13 10.79 8.37
C TYR A 68 -10.91 11.31 7.15
N GLU A 69 -11.32 12.57 7.18
CA GLU A 69 -12.06 13.20 6.07
C GLU A 69 -11.24 13.27 4.79
N ARG A 70 -9.93 13.54 4.92
CA ARG A 70 -9.00 13.51 3.78
C ARG A 70 -8.92 12.11 3.16
N VAL A 71 -8.77 11.05 3.95
CA VAL A 71 -8.72 9.66 3.45
C VAL A 71 -10.02 9.28 2.76
N ILE A 72 -11.17 9.58 3.36
CA ILE A 72 -12.49 9.37 2.74
C ILE A 72 -12.60 10.14 1.41
N GLY A 73 -12.10 11.39 1.38
CA GLY A 73 -12.06 12.21 0.17
C GLY A 73 -11.26 11.56 -0.96
N HIS A 74 -10.10 10.96 -0.66
CA HIS A 74 -9.30 10.23 -1.66
C HIS A 74 -10.04 9.00 -2.21
N ILE A 75 -10.71 8.21 -1.36
CA ILE A 75 -11.47 7.04 -1.79
C ILE A 75 -12.63 7.47 -2.73
N LYS A 76 -13.35 8.53 -2.35
CA LYS A 76 -14.43 9.07 -3.16
C LYS A 76 -13.92 9.56 -4.51
N LYS A 77 -12.85 10.36 -4.51
CA LYS A 77 -12.25 10.93 -5.71
C LYS A 77 -11.72 9.86 -6.66
N ALA A 78 -11.15 8.77 -6.12
CA ALA A 78 -10.73 7.63 -6.95
C ALA A 78 -11.90 7.02 -7.73
N LYS A 79 -13.07 6.83 -7.09
CA LYS A 79 -14.29 6.39 -7.76
C LYS A 79 -14.74 7.35 -8.87
N GLU A 80 -14.73 8.65 -8.59
CA GLU A 80 -15.08 9.71 -9.56
C GLU A 80 -14.13 9.73 -10.77
N GLN A 81 -12.87 9.36 -10.55
CA GLN A 81 -11.85 9.26 -11.61
C GLN A 81 -11.89 7.92 -12.38
N GLY A 82 -12.82 7.01 -12.05
CA GLY A 82 -13.02 5.75 -12.75
C GLY A 82 -12.29 4.54 -12.17
N ALA A 83 -11.65 4.67 -11.00
CA ALA A 83 -11.08 3.54 -10.30
C ALA A 83 -12.17 2.64 -9.69
N SER A 84 -11.89 1.36 -9.52
CA SER A 84 -12.81 0.36 -8.97
C SER A 84 -12.49 0.10 -7.50
N VAL A 85 -13.35 0.51 -6.58
CA VAL A 85 -13.18 0.16 -5.16
C VAL A 85 -13.71 -1.25 -4.93
N ILE A 86 -12.81 -2.23 -4.91
CA ILE A 86 -13.12 -3.67 -4.81
C ILE A 86 -13.26 -4.17 -3.37
N LEU A 87 -12.76 -3.42 -2.41
CA LEU A 87 -13.04 -3.53 -0.98
C LEU A 87 -13.18 -2.11 -0.43
N ASP A 88 -14.32 -1.78 0.14
CA ASP A 88 -14.64 -0.44 0.62
C ASP A 88 -14.81 -0.39 2.14
N GLY A 89 -13.81 0.16 2.82
CA GLY A 89 -13.84 0.39 4.26
C GLY A 89 -14.28 1.79 4.67
N SER A 90 -14.68 2.65 3.71
CA SER A 90 -14.99 4.06 3.97
C SER A 90 -16.23 4.29 4.85
N SER A 91 -17.16 3.33 4.84
CA SER A 91 -18.40 3.38 5.64
C SER A 91 -18.28 2.65 6.99
N TYR A 92 -17.10 2.17 7.34
CA TYR A 92 -16.93 1.41 8.58
C TYR A 92 -17.20 2.27 9.82
N VAL A 93 -18.04 1.77 10.72
CA VAL A 93 -18.32 2.37 12.03
C VAL A 93 -18.00 1.35 13.09
N HIS A 94 -17.09 1.69 14.01
CA HIS A 94 -16.69 0.79 15.08
C HIS A 94 -17.82 0.65 16.12
N PRO A 95 -18.26 -0.58 16.48
CA PRO A 95 -19.41 -0.78 17.37
C PRO A 95 -19.27 -0.11 18.74
N LYS A 96 -18.08 -0.20 19.34
CA LYS A 96 -17.79 0.38 20.68
C LYS A 96 -17.37 1.84 20.61
N TYR A 97 -16.71 2.26 19.53
CA TYR A 97 -16.12 3.59 19.38
C TYR A 97 -16.69 4.30 18.15
N SER A 98 -18.02 4.54 18.14
CA SER A 98 -18.75 5.07 16.97
C SER A 98 -18.29 6.47 16.53
N LYS A 99 -17.67 7.25 17.43
CA LYS A 99 -17.08 8.56 17.13
C LYS A 99 -15.57 8.48 16.79
N GLY A 100 -14.98 7.28 16.77
CA GLY A 100 -13.58 7.07 16.44
C GLY A 100 -13.31 7.29 14.95
N ASN A 101 -12.07 7.63 14.62
CA ASN A 101 -11.65 7.90 13.23
C ASN A 101 -11.27 6.60 12.51
N PHE A 102 -12.10 5.58 12.58
CA PHE A 102 -11.83 4.29 11.94
C PHE A 102 -12.22 4.32 10.46
N VAL A 103 -11.30 3.89 9.62
CA VAL A 103 -11.55 3.55 8.21
C VAL A 103 -11.13 2.10 8.03
N GLY A 104 -12.01 1.28 7.51
CA GLY A 104 -11.70 -0.13 7.24
C GLY A 104 -10.69 -0.29 6.10
N PRO A 105 -10.05 -1.46 5.98
CA PRO A 105 -9.19 -1.76 4.85
C PRO A 105 -9.89 -1.52 3.52
N THR A 106 -9.25 -0.74 2.67
CA THR A 106 -9.81 -0.34 1.37
C THR A 106 -8.84 -0.74 0.26
N LEU A 107 -9.33 -1.43 -0.75
CA LEU A 107 -8.58 -1.78 -1.96
C LEU A 107 -9.19 -1.10 -3.16
N ILE A 108 -8.38 -0.35 -3.88
CA ILE A 108 -8.77 0.39 -5.09
C ILE A 108 -8.03 -0.21 -6.28
N ASP A 109 -8.77 -0.67 -7.25
CA ASP A 109 -8.28 -1.33 -8.45
C ASP A 109 -8.46 -0.47 -9.69
N ASN A 110 -7.85 -0.86 -10.80
CA ASN A 110 -7.84 -0.10 -12.05
C ASN A 110 -7.31 1.33 -11.88
N VAL A 111 -6.34 1.49 -10.99
CA VAL A 111 -5.68 2.77 -10.75
C VAL A 111 -4.71 3.08 -11.89
N THR A 112 -4.69 4.35 -12.32
CA THR A 112 -3.73 4.87 -13.27
C THR A 112 -2.77 5.87 -12.62
N ASP A 113 -1.64 6.13 -13.27
CA ASP A 113 -0.61 7.08 -12.82
C ASP A 113 -1.06 8.55 -12.82
N LYS A 114 -2.25 8.84 -13.35
CA LYS A 114 -2.86 10.19 -13.40
C LYS A 114 -3.90 10.45 -12.32
N MET A 115 -4.31 9.42 -11.58
CA MET A 115 -5.33 9.54 -10.54
C MET A 115 -4.76 10.16 -9.28
N ASN A 116 -5.53 11.00 -8.60
CA ASN A 116 -5.09 11.65 -7.36
C ASN A 116 -4.73 10.66 -6.25
N CYS A 117 -5.39 9.51 -6.17
CA CYS A 117 -5.03 8.48 -5.20
C CYS A 117 -3.62 7.92 -5.41
N TYR A 118 -3.07 7.99 -6.66
CA TYR A 118 -1.71 7.58 -6.96
C TYR A 118 -0.69 8.72 -6.83
N THR A 119 -1.07 9.94 -7.22
CA THR A 119 -0.15 11.09 -7.21
C THR A 119 0.04 11.71 -5.83
N ASP A 120 -0.94 11.55 -4.94
CA ASP A 120 -0.94 12.09 -3.59
C ASP A 120 -0.71 10.98 -2.56
N GLU A 121 0.01 11.29 -1.49
CA GLU A 121 0.17 10.37 -0.37
C GLU A 121 -1.13 10.32 0.46
N ILE A 122 -1.82 9.17 0.48
CA ILE A 122 -3.09 9.02 1.23
C ILE A 122 -2.84 8.94 2.74
N PHE A 123 -1.82 8.19 3.18
CA PHE A 123 -1.43 7.98 4.57
C PHE A 123 -2.56 7.38 5.43
N GLY A 124 -3.21 6.38 4.89
CA GLY A 124 -4.36 5.69 5.48
C GLY A 124 -4.45 4.22 5.05
N PRO A 125 -5.46 3.47 5.52
CA PRO A 125 -5.58 2.03 5.26
C PRO A 125 -6.15 1.77 3.85
N VAL A 126 -5.48 2.31 2.85
CA VAL A 126 -5.88 2.25 1.44
C VAL A 126 -4.74 1.68 0.62
N MET A 127 -5.00 0.58 -0.09
CA MET A 127 -4.08 -0.06 -1.01
C MET A 127 -4.56 0.12 -2.44
N LEU A 128 -3.69 0.61 -3.30
CA LEU A 128 -3.92 0.79 -4.73
C LEU A 128 -3.36 -0.41 -5.48
N ILE A 129 -4.13 -0.92 -6.43
CA ILE A 129 -3.76 -2.06 -7.26
C ILE A 129 -3.56 -1.59 -8.70
N MET A 130 -2.39 -1.85 -9.23
CA MET A 130 -2.03 -1.63 -10.63
C MET A 130 -1.56 -2.94 -11.27
N ARG A 131 -1.64 -3.04 -12.57
CA ARG A 131 -1.25 -4.23 -13.34
C ARG A 131 -0.39 -3.82 -14.51
N VAL A 132 0.64 -4.61 -14.77
CA VAL A 132 1.48 -4.51 -15.95
C VAL A 132 1.77 -5.92 -16.46
N GLU A 133 2.09 -6.06 -17.73
CA GLU A 133 2.39 -7.38 -18.29
C GLU A 133 3.86 -7.76 -18.10
N THR A 134 4.77 -6.80 -18.10
CA THR A 134 6.21 -7.06 -18.01
C THR A 134 6.85 -6.42 -16.77
N PHE A 135 8.00 -6.97 -16.41
CA PHE A 135 8.80 -6.42 -15.31
C PHE A 135 9.37 -5.04 -15.64
N ASP A 136 9.72 -4.80 -16.89
CA ASP A 136 10.26 -3.52 -17.34
C ASP A 136 9.21 -2.40 -17.27
N GLU A 137 7.98 -2.69 -17.65
CA GLU A 137 6.85 -1.77 -17.45
C GLU A 137 6.65 -1.40 -15.97
N ALA A 138 6.84 -2.37 -15.05
CA ALA A 138 6.75 -2.09 -13.61
C ALA A 138 7.86 -1.11 -13.16
N ILE A 139 9.10 -1.32 -13.60
CA ILE A 139 10.22 -0.42 -13.29
C ILE A 139 9.96 0.98 -13.85
N GLU A 140 9.52 1.08 -15.09
CA GLU A 140 9.19 2.37 -15.70
C GLU A 140 8.09 3.11 -14.94
N LEU A 141 7.01 2.41 -14.58
CA LEU A 141 5.89 2.98 -13.84
C LEU A 141 6.35 3.53 -12.47
N ILE A 142 7.14 2.76 -11.74
CA ILE A 142 7.69 3.20 -10.44
C ILE A 142 8.64 4.39 -10.62
N ASN A 143 9.49 4.34 -11.63
CA ASN A 143 10.46 5.41 -11.87
C ASN A 143 9.83 6.72 -12.35
N LYS A 144 8.67 6.69 -12.99
CA LYS A 144 7.87 7.89 -13.34
C LYS A 144 7.22 8.57 -12.14
N ASN A 145 7.04 7.89 -11.01
CA ASN A 145 6.46 8.52 -9.83
C ASN A 145 7.39 9.62 -9.31
N GLN A 146 6.81 10.75 -8.91
CA GLN A 146 7.58 11.88 -8.38
C GLN A 146 8.24 11.61 -7.03
N TYR A 147 7.80 10.59 -6.31
CA TYR A 147 8.34 10.16 -5.03
C TYR A 147 9.18 8.89 -5.16
N GLY A 148 10.14 8.73 -4.28
CA GLY A 148 11.05 7.59 -4.27
C GLY A 148 11.62 7.31 -2.89
N ASN A 149 10.79 7.30 -1.84
CA ASN A 149 11.24 6.98 -0.48
C ASN A 149 11.71 5.52 -0.40
N GLY A 150 10.82 4.58 -0.70
CA GLY A 150 11.16 3.16 -0.67
C GLY A 150 10.32 2.34 -1.65
N CYS A 151 10.87 1.21 -2.05
CA CYS A 151 10.25 0.29 -2.98
C CYS A 151 10.66 -1.14 -2.65
N ALA A 152 9.81 -2.11 -2.99
CA ALA A 152 10.11 -3.52 -2.75
C ALA A 152 9.71 -4.39 -3.95
N ILE A 153 10.44 -5.48 -4.15
CA ILE A 153 10.11 -6.54 -5.09
C ILE A 153 9.97 -7.88 -4.37
N PHE A 154 8.94 -8.64 -4.73
CA PHE A 154 8.77 -10.03 -4.32
C PHE A 154 9.04 -10.93 -5.51
N THR A 155 10.18 -11.61 -5.51
CA THR A 155 10.62 -12.46 -6.62
C THR A 155 11.44 -13.66 -6.16
N ARG A 156 11.47 -14.72 -6.98
CA ARG A 156 12.40 -15.85 -6.83
C ARG A 156 13.56 -15.79 -7.83
N SER A 157 13.52 -14.83 -8.75
CA SER A 157 14.57 -14.64 -9.75
C SER A 157 15.66 -13.73 -9.21
N GLY A 158 16.86 -14.23 -9.03
CA GLY A 158 18.02 -13.43 -8.65
C GLY A 158 18.39 -12.38 -9.72
N ALA A 159 18.15 -12.67 -10.99
CA ALA A 159 18.35 -11.73 -12.09
C ALA A 159 17.40 -10.53 -11.97
N ASN A 160 16.10 -10.79 -11.73
CA ASN A 160 15.11 -9.72 -11.53
C ASN A 160 15.41 -8.90 -10.26
N ALA A 161 15.83 -9.56 -9.18
CA ALA A 161 16.21 -8.85 -7.95
C ALA A 161 17.38 -7.89 -8.19
N ARG A 162 18.42 -8.34 -8.89
CA ARG A 162 19.58 -7.51 -9.23
C ARG A 162 19.21 -6.37 -10.17
N LYS A 163 18.43 -6.64 -11.23
CA LYS A 163 17.96 -5.61 -12.16
C LYS A 163 17.14 -4.55 -11.42
N PHE A 164 16.21 -4.98 -10.57
CA PHE A 164 15.40 -4.06 -9.75
C PHE A 164 16.26 -3.15 -8.89
N GLN A 165 17.20 -3.73 -8.14
CA GLN A 165 18.12 -2.97 -7.29
C GLN A 165 18.94 -1.94 -8.07
N SER A 166 19.31 -2.24 -9.32
CA SER A 166 20.17 -1.38 -10.13
C SER A 166 19.41 -0.27 -10.85
N GLU A 167 18.15 -0.49 -11.20
CA GLU A 167 17.40 0.40 -12.08
C GLU A 167 16.32 1.21 -11.38
N ILE A 168 15.91 0.81 -10.16
CA ILE A 168 14.84 1.49 -9.44
C ILE A 168 15.31 2.80 -8.79
N GLN A 169 14.55 3.86 -8.95
CA GLN A 169 14.83 5.18 -8.38
C GLN A 169 14.12 5.36 -7.05
N ALA A 170 14.61 4.69 -6.02
CA ALA A 170 14.12 4.78 -4.64
C ALA A 170 15.30 4.83 -3.66
N GLY A 171 15.10 5.49 -2.53
CA GLY A 171 16.12 5.62 -1.48
C GLY A 171 16.40 4.31 -0.76
N GLN A 172 15.37 3.50 -0.51
CA GLN A 172 15.48 2.17 0.07
C GLN A 172 14.84 1.12 -0.85
N VAL A 173 15.52 -0.01 -1.03
CA VAL A 173 15.09 -1.09 -1.90
C VAL A 173 15.01 -2.39 -1.14
N GLY A 174 13.81 -2.96 -1.06
CA GLY A 174 13.57 -4.27 -0.44
C GLY A 174 13.50 -5.40 -1.46
N ILE A 175 14.16 -6.51 -1.17
CA ILE A 175 14.06 -7.75 -1.95
C ILE A 175 13.43 -8.81 -1.06
N ASN A 176 12.19 -9.19 -1.35
CA ASN A 176 11.36 -10.06 -0.51
C ASN A 176 11.19 -9.52 0.93
N LEU A 177 11.30 -8.21 1.08
CA LEU A 177 11.12 -7.46 2.31
C LEU A 177 10.30 -6.21 1.98
N PRO A 178 9.12 -6.01 2.57
CA PRO A 178 8.19 -4.97 2.12
C PRO A 178 8.57 -3.56 2.57
N ILE A 179 9.19 -3.44 3.75
CA ILE A 179 9.54 -2.14 4.36
C ILE A 179 11.04 -2.15 4.69
N PRO A 180 11.90 -1.76 3.74
CA PRO A 180 13.35 -1.84 3.89
C PRO A 180 13.92 -0.65 4.71
N VAL A 181 13.45 -0.49 5.95
CA VAL A 181 13.96 0.55 6.86
C VAL A 181 15.39 0.20 7.28
N PRO A 182 16.35 1.10 7.07
CA PRO A 182 17.74 0.83 7.42
C PRO A 182 17.97 0.80 8.95
N LEU A 183 18.97 0.06 9.38
CA LEU A 183 19.44 0.13 10.76
C LEU A 183 19.99 1.53 11.07
N PRO A 184 20.02 1.97 12.36
CA PRO A 184 20.43 3.32 12.75
C PRO A 184 21.86 3.72 12.33
N LEU A 185 22.70 2.76 11.97
CA LEU A 185 24.05 3.00 11.47
C LEU A 185 24.12 3.40 9.99
N PHE A 186 23.03 3.27 9.27
CA PHE A 186 22.92 3.60 7.84
C PHE A 186 22.02 4.82 7.63
N SER A 187 22.28 5.56 6.57
CA SER A 187 21.44 6.70 6.20
C SER A 187 20.05 6.27 5.81
N PHE A 188 19.03 6.96 6.33
CA PHE A 188 17.68 6.91 5.83
C PHE A 188 17.54 8.03 4.78
N THR A 189 17.59 7.67 3.52
CA THR A 189 17.57 8.62 2.40
C THR A 189 16.43 8.33 1.46
N GLY A 190 15.82 9.38 0.94
CA GLY A 190 14.86 9.30 -0.15
C GLY A 190 15.53 9.49 -1.52
N ASN A 191 14.71 9.54 -2.55
CA ASN A 191 15.06 9.88 -3.90
C ASN A 191 13.95 10.78 -4.48
N LYS A 192 14.24 11.55 -5.53
CA LYS A 192 13.30 12.47 -6.18
C LYS A 192 12.74 13.50 -5.16
N ASN A 193 11.42 13.57 -4.99
CA ASN A 193 10.77 14.53 -4.08
C ASN A 193 10.55 13.98 -2.65
N SER A 194 11.10 12.82 -2.35
CA SER A 194 11.00 12.23 -1.01
C SER A 194 12.20 12.53 -0.15
#